data_b61ac458c3d02073206413cf3c052556
#
_entry.id   b61ac458c3d02073206413cf3c052556
#
_cell.length_a   1.000
_cell.length_b   1.000
_cell.length_c   1.000
_cell.angle_alpha   90.00
_cell.angle_beta   90.00
_cell.angle_gamma   90.00
#
_symmetry.space_group_name_H-M   'P 1'
#
loop_
_entity.id
_entity.type
_entity.pdbx_description
1 polymer ?
#
loop_
_entity_poly.entity_id
_entity_poly.type
_entity_poly.pdbx_seq_one_letter_code
_entity_poly.pdbx_strand_id
1 'polypeptide(L)'
;MDRRAFLFQSFAATAQALASARHTLAGTSDGPAKHRFPNILMKTHENRQVRFYDDLVKGKHIVLNFMYASCPDSCPLQTANLALVQKILGPRVGQDIFMYSVTLDPTHDTPDVLKEYSARFGIQPGWEFLTGAPDDIDLLRRKVGFVKRDPVLDRDKSQHIGMVLYGNESLDRWAACPALSRAANIAEYVMWMEARTTKPAVGAVEQGTASRPA
;
A
#
# COMPACT_ATOMS: atom_id res chain seq x y z
N MET A 1 -83.26 2.76 27.75
CA MET A 1 -83.04 1.62 28.66
C MET A 1 -82.13 0.70 27.95
N ASP A 2 -81.02 0.50 28.35
CA ASP A 2 -79.96 0.20 29.18
C ASP A 2 -78.66 0.05 28.33
N ARG A 3 -77.67 0.81 28.61
CA ARG A 3 -76.54 0.60 29.48
C ARG A 3 -75.80 -0.73 29.23
N ARG A 4 -74.69 -0.72 28.58
CA ARG A 4 -73.35 -0.82 29.15
C ARG A 4 -72.30 -0.97 28.04
N ALA A 5 -71.66 0.12 27.73
CA ALA A 5 -70.38 0.12 27.06
C ALA A 5 -69.34 -0.46 28.00
N PHE A 6 -68.64 -1.48 27.62
CA PHE A 6 -67.38 -1.90 28.25
C PHE A 6 -66.23 -1.66 27.26
N LEU A 7 -65.52 -0.64 27.63
CA LEU A 7 -64.25 -0.30 27.05
C LEU A 7 -63.22 -1.38 27.36
N PHE A 8 -62.78 -2.09 26.37
CA PHE A 8 -61.50 -2.80 26.45
C PHE A 8 -60.48 -1.99 25.68
N GLN A 9 -59.77 -1.16 26.43
CA GLN A 9 -58.51 -0.58 25.95
C GLN A 9 -57.46 -1.66 25.94
N SER A 10 -57.20 -2.20 24.77
CA SER A 10 -56.03 -3.02 24.54
C SER A 10 -54.79 -2.09 24.42
N PHE A 11 -54.03 -2.05 25.49
CA PHE A 11 -52.69 -1.47 25.44
C PHE A 11 -51.80 -2.33 24.54
N ALA A 12 -51.69 -1.96 23.28
CA ALA A 12 -50.63 -2.47 22.44
C ALA A 12 -49.31 -1.75 22.88
N ALA A 13 -48.56 -2.44 23.74
CA ALA A 13 -47.22 -2.05 24.07
C ALA A 13 -46.36 -2.25 22.84
N THR A 14 -46.14 -1.18 22.09
CA THR A 14 -45.10 -1.12 21.06
C THR A 14 -43.74 -1.16 21.77
N ALA A 15 -43.22 -2.35 21.90
CA ALA A 15 -41.80 -2.54 22.21
C ALA A 15 -41.00 -2.05 21.02
N GLN A 16 -40.69 -0.74 20.99
CA GLN A 16 -39.65 -0.19 20.14
C GLN A 16 -38.32 -0.75 20.64
N ALA A 17 -37.88 -1.82 20.00
CA ALA A 17 -36.52 -2.31 20.12
C ALA A 17 -35.61 -1.22 19.59
N LEU A 18 -35.07 -0.41 20.50
CA LEU A 18 -33.90 0.41 20.27
C LEU A 18 -32.76 -0.56 19.91
N ALA A 19 -32.65 -0.85 18.63
CA ALA A 19 -31.43 -1.42 18.06
C ALA A 19 -30.35 -0.34 18.25
N SER A 20 -29.75 -0.33 19.43
CA SER A 20 -28.50 0.36 19.67
C SER A 20 -27.52 -0.22 18.69
N ALA A 21 -27.31 0.48 17.59
CA ALA A 21 -26.17 0.27 16.73
C ALA A 21 -24.93 0.47 17.61
N ARG A 22 -24.49 -0.63 18.21
CA ARG A 22 -23.14 -0.71 18.76
C ARG A 22 -22.23 -0.56 17.54
N HIS A 23 -21.88 0.68 17.26
CA HIS A 23 -20.63 0.95 16.60
C HIS A 23 -19.56 0.40 17.53
N THR A 24 -19.29 -0.85 17.38
CA THR A 24 -18.03 -1.42 17.84
C THR A 24 -17.00 -0.57 17.15
N LEU A 25 -16.43 0.40 17.89
CA LEU A 25 -15.12 0.92 17.56
C LEU A 25 -14.25 -0.34 17.54
N ALA A 26 -14.11 -0.93 16.36
CA ALA A 26 -13.07 -1.90 16.11
C ALA A 26 -11.81 -1.16 16.53
N GLY A 27 -11.30 -1.49 17.70
CA GLY A 27 -10.00 -1.01 18.16
C GLY A 27 -9.07 -1.34 17.02
N THR A 28 -8.61 -0.33 16.30
CA THR A 28 -7.64 -0.51 15.24
C THR A 28 -6.39 -0.98 15.94
N SER A 29 -6.20 -2.31 16.02
CA SER A 29 -4.92 -2.85 16.44
C SER A 29 -3.91 -2.25 15.47
N ASP A 30 -3.00 -1.43 16.01
CA ASP A 30 -1.93 -0.87 15.22
C ASP A 30 -1.16 -2.04 14.59
N GLY A 31 -0.98 -1.98 13.28
CA GLY A 31 -0.15 -2.96 12.59
C GLY A 31 1.32 -2.78 12.96
N PRO A 32 2.16 -3.78 12.72
CA PRO A 32 3.56 -3.80 13.15
C PRO A 32 4.40 -2.66 12.58
N ALA A 33 4.05 -2.13 11.40
CA ALA A 33 4.82 -1.09 10.73
C ALA A 33 4.30 0.35 10.96
N LYS A 34 3.33 0.57 11.85
CA LYS A 34 2.75 1.90 12.12
C LYS A 34 3.79 2.96 12.48
N HIS A 35 4.84 2.59 13.21
CA HIS A 35 5.92 3.52 13.58
C HIS A 35 6.75 3.99 12.39
N ARG A 36 6.78 3.22 11.30
CA ARG A 36 7.53 3.51 10.07
C ARG A 36 6.74 4.40 9.11
N PHE A 37 5.43 4.21 9.06
CA PHE A 37 4.56 4.89 8.11
C PHE A 37 3.60 5.82 8.84
N PRO A 38 3.77 7.16 8.73
CA PRO A 38 2.86 8.11 9.34
C PRO A 38 1.48 8.03 8.68
N ASN A 39 0.43 8.17 9.48
CA ASN A 39 -0.95 8.12 9.00
C ASN A 39 -1.43 9.50 8.51
N ILE A 40 -0.68 10.07 7.60
CA ILE A 40 -0.93 11.39 6.99
C ILE A 40 -2.10 11.35 6.01
N LEU A 41 -2.73 12.50 5.81
CA LEU A 41 -3.81 12.64 4.83
C LEU A 41 -3.22 12.95 3.45
N MET A 42 -3.59 12.15 2.47
CA MET A 42 -3.13 12.30 1.09
C MET A 42 -4.30 12.29 0.11
N LYS A 43 -4.03 12.67 -1.14
CA LYS A 43 -4.95 12.52 -2.27
C LYS A 43 -4.32 11.64 -3.34
N THR A 44 -5.13 10.75 -3.90
CA THR A 44 -4.74 9.97 -5.08
C THR A 44 -4.89 10.81 -6.35
N HIS A 45 -4.29 10.35 -7.44
CA HIS A 45 -4.48 10.95 -8.77
C HIS A 45 -5.94 10.89 -9.27
N GLU A 46 -6.79 10.07 -8.65
CA GLU A 46 -8.24 10.07 -8.86
C GLU A 46 -8.98 11.02 -7.88
N ASN A 47 -8.24 11.94 -7.24
CA ASN A 47 -8.73 12.92 -6.27
C ASN A 47 -9.46 12.33 -5.05
N ARG A 48 -9.21 11.05 -4.73
CA ARG A 48 -9.75 10.38 -3.56
C ARG A 48 -8.87 10.71 -2.35
N GLN A 49 -9.46 11.13 -1.23
CA GLN A 49 -8.74 11.30 0.04
C GLN A 49 -8.48 9.95 0.69
N VAL A 50 -7.27 9.78 1.20
CA VAL A 50 -6.81 8.56 1.85
C VAL A 50 -5.89 8.87 3.02
N ARG A 51 -5.92 8.02 4.04
CA ARG A 51 -4.92 8.00 5.12
C ARG A 51 -3.81 7.03 4.74
N PHE A 52 -2.59 7.52 4.71
CA PHE A 52 -1.49 6.74 4.13
C PHE A 52 -1.32 5.38 4.79
N TYR A 53 -1.23 5.34 6.12
CA TYR A 53 -1.06 4.06 6.80
C TYR A 53 -2.34 3.21 6.78
N ASP A 54 -3.47 3.76 7.25
CA ASP A 54 -4.70 2.97 7.46
C ASP A 54 -5.28 2.44 6.14
N ASP A 55 -5.29 3.27 5.08
CA ASP A 55 -5.94 2.91 3.82
C ASP A 55 -4.99 2.25 2.81
N LEU A 56 -3.69 2.59 2.85
CA LEU A 56 -2.77 2.19 1.78
C LEU A 56 -1.71 1.17 2.21
N VAL A 57 -1.35 1.09 3.49
CA VAL A 57 -0.23 0.25 3.96
C VAL A 57 -0.70 -0.90 4.83
N LYS A 58 -1.57 -0.63 5.80
CA LYS A 58 -1.98 -1.59 6.83
C LYS A 58 -2.54 -2.87 6.24
N GLY A 59 -1.95 -4.01 6.61
CA GLY A 59 -2.35 -5.33 6.14
C GLY A 59 -2.00 -5.63 4.68
N LYS A 60 -1.22 -4.77 4.02
CA LYS A 60 -0.94 -4.89 2.57
C LYS A 60 0.50 -5.22 2.25
N HIS A 61 0.69 -5.76 1.07
CA HIS A 61 1.96 -5.89 0.39
C HIS A 61 2.10 -4.70 -0.57
N ILE A 62 3.10 -3.84 -0.35
CA ILE A 62 3.24 -2.60 -1.10
C ILE A 62 4.59 -2.45 -1.80
N VAL A 63 4.57 -1.65 -2.85
CA VAL A 63 5.74 -1.11 -3.55
C VAL A 63 5.60 0.42 -3.54
N LEU A 64 6.60 1.12 -3.03
CA LEU A 64 6.57 2.57 -2.83
C LEU A 64 7.81 3.22 -3.42
N ASN A 65 7.61 4.27 -4.22
CA ASN A 65 8.71 5.15 -4.65
C ASN A 65 8.30 6.63 -4.54
N PHE A 66 9.31 7.51 -4.65
CA PHE A 66 9.10 8.94 -4.73
C PHE A 66 9.48 9.44 -6.12
N MET A 67 8.72 10.41 -6.63
CA MET A 67 8.92 10.99 -7.96
C MET A 67 8.37 12.42 -8.00
N TYR A 68 8.49 13.13 -9.11
CA TYR A 68 7.70 14.31 -9.41
C TYR A 68 7.48 14.41 -10.93
N ALA A 69 6.32 14.93 -11.34
CA ALA A 69 5.84 14.82 -12.73
C ALA A 69 6.70 15.63 -13.72
N SER A 70 7.26 16.76 -13.27
CA SER A 70 8.10 17.64 -14.08
C SER A 70 9.59 17.26 -14.11
N CYS A 71 9.97 16.10 -13.56
CA CYS A 71 11.36 15.63 -13.56
C CYS A 71 11.87 15.42 -14.98
N PRO A 72 12.97 16.09 -15.39
CA PRO A 72 13.50 15.94 -16.74
C PRO A 72 14.35 14.66 -16.92
N ASP A 73 14.81 14.05 -15.83
CA ASP A 73 15.87 13.03 -15.88
C ASP A 73 15.37 11.63 -15.49
N SER A 74 15.51 11.30 -14.21
CA SER A 74 15.41 9.91 -13.74
C SER A 74 13.97 9.42 -13.51
N CYS A 75 13.02 10.29 -13.13
CA CYS A 75 11.66 9.86 -12.80
C CYS A 75 10.93 9.19 -13.96
N PRO A 76 10.98 9.71 -15.21
CA PRO A 76 10.36 9.02 -16.33
C PRO A 76 10.92 7.62 -16.57
N LEU A 77 12.25 7.45 -16.46
CA LEU A 77 12.90 6.14 -16.62
C LEU A 77 12.52 5.18 -15.49
N GLN A 78 12.48 5.67 -14.25
CA GLN A 78 12.04 4.87 -13.11
C GLN A 78 10.58 4.44 -13.26
N THR A 79 9.69 5.37 -13.65
CA THR A 79 8.27 5.07 -13.86
C THR A 79 8.08 4.05 -14.99
N ALA A 80 8.78 4.19 -16.11
CA ALA A 80 8.74 3.22 -17.19
C ALA A 80 9.23 1.83 -16.74
N ASN A 81 10.31 1.76 -15.96
CA ASN A 81 10.80 0.50 -15.42
C ASN A 81 9.82 -0.13 -14.43
N LEU A 82 9.21 0.67 -13.55
CA LEU A 82 8.19 0.18 -12.61
C LEU A 82 6.89 -0.22 -13.32
N ALA A 83 6.55 0.35 -14.49
CA ALA A 83 5.46 -0.13 -15.33
C ALA A 83 5.73 -1.55 -15.88
N LEU A 84 7.00 -1.87 -16.19
CA LEU A 84 7.39 -3.24 -16.50
C LEU A 84 7.27 -4.16 -15.28
N VAL A 85 7.61 -3.69 -14.08
CA VAL A 85 7.39 -4.44 -12.83
C VAL A 85 5.91 -4.72 -12.64
N GLN A 86 5.03 -3.72 -12.81
CA GLN A 86 3.58 -3.89 -12.74
C GLN A 86 3.10 -4.97 -13.70
N LYS A 87 3.59 -4.93 -14.95
CA LYS A 87 3.25 -5.93 -15.98
C LYS A 87 3.69 -7.35 -15.60
N ILE A 88 4.89 -7.50 -14.98
CA ILE A 88 5.41 -8.81 -14.55
C ILE A 88 4.60 -9.35 -13.37
N LEU A 89 4.25 -8.50 -12.39
CA LEU A 89 3.41 -8.88 -11.26
C LEU A 89 1.97 -9.19 -11.68
N GLY A 90 1.53 -8.64 -12.82
CA GLY A 90 0.27 -8.96 -13.48
C GLY A 90 -0.96 -8.65 -12.63
N PRO A 91 -1.97 -9.56 -12.62
CA PRO A 91 -3.25 -9.33 -11.96
C PRO A 91 -3.14 -9.24 -10.43
N ARG A 92 -2.00 -9.55 -9.85
CA ARG A 92 -1.76 -9.39 -8.42
C ARG A 92 -1.74 -7.92 -8.00
N VAL A 93 -1.32 -7.03 -8.91
CA VAL A 93 -1.36 -5.58 -8.64
C VAL A 93 -2.81 -5.10 -8.60
N GLY A 94 -3.20 -4.52 -7.46
CA GLY A 94 -4.58 -4.14 -7.17
C GLY A 94 -5.41 -5.20 -6.45
N GLN A 95 -4.86 -6.41 -6.24
CA GLN A 95 -5.51 -7.47 -5.46
C GLN A 95 -4.81 -7.68 -4.11
N ASP A 96 -3.57 -8.10 -4.13
CA ASP A 96 -2.76 -8.38 -2.94
C ASP A 96 -1.44 -7.59 -2.91
N ILE A 97 -0.99 -7.07 -4.04
CA ILE A 97 0.15 -6.14 -4.15
C ILE A 97 -0.37 -4.78 -4.62
N PHE A 98 0.07 -3.71 -3.96
CA PHE A 98 -0.33 -2.34 -4.29
C PHE A 98 0.90 -1.48 -4.55
N MET A 99 0.85 -0.67 -5.58
CA MET A 99 1.96 0.21 -5.94
C MET A 99 1.59 1.67 -5.67
N TYR A 100 2.54 2.43 -5.14
CA TYR A 100 2.35 3.84 -4.79
C TYR A 100 3.54 4.66 -5.24
N SER A 101 3.27 5.76 -5.94
CA SER A 101 4.25 6.80 -6.26
C SER A 101 3.86 8.09 -5.56
N VAL A 102 4.69 8.57 -4.65
CA VAL A 102 4.44 9.80 -3.88
C VAL A 102 5.22 10.94 -4.51
N THR A 103 4.54 12.06 -4.78
CA THR A 103 5.22 13.21 -5.34
C THR A 103 6.15 13.89 -4.34
N LEU A 104 7.27 14.42 -4.83
CA LEU A 104 8.18 15.33 -4.11
C LEU A 104 7.88 16.80 -4.41
N ASP A 105 6.90 17.08 -5.27
CA ASP A 105 6.53 18.44 -5.70
C ASP A 105 5.01 18.68 -5.56
N PRO A 106 4.44 18.52 -4.36
CA PRO A 106 2.98 18.56 -4.18
C PRO A 106 2.34 19.90 -4.49
N THR A 107 3.13 20.97 -4.59
CA THR A 107 2.65 22.29 -4.98
C THR A 107 2.31 22.39 -6.48
N HIS A 108 2.94 21.59 -7.31
CA HIS A 108 2.74 21.53 -8.75
C HIS A 108 2.01 20.24 -9.18
N ASP A 109 2.30 19.14 -8.51
CA ASP A 109 1.74 17.82 -8.83
C ASP A 109 0.37 17.64 -8.18
N THR A 110 -0.63 18.34 -8.74
CA THR A 110 -2.04 18.15 -8.38
C THR A 110 -2.53 16.75 -8.79
N PRO A 111 -3.68 16.28 -8.27
CA PRO A 111 -4.27 15.02 -8.72
C PRO A 111 -4.39 14.92 -10.26
N ASP A 112 -4.81 15.98 -10.94
CA ASP A 112 -4.97 15.99 -12.39
C ASP A 112 -3.62 15.86 -13.12
N VAL A 113 -2.58 16.56 -12.65
CA VAL A 113 -1.20 16.43 -13.18
C VAL A 113 -0.68 15.00 -13.01
N LEU A 114 -0.88 14.41 -11.84
CA LEU A 114 -0.47 13.03 -11.58
C LEU A 114 -1.28 12.02 -12.40
N LYS A 115 -2.56 12.29 -12.65
CA LYS A 115 -3.41 11.47 -13.52
C LYS A 115 -2.92 11.48 -14.95
N GLU A 116 -2.64 12.68 -15.48
CA GLU A 116 -2.07 12.82 -16.81
C GLU A 116 -0.69 12.15 -16.91
N TYR A 117 0.16 12.32 -15.89
CA TYR A 117 1.46 11.66 -15.84
C TYR A 117 1.32 10.14 -15.87
N SER A 118 0.45 9.56 -15.04
CA SER A 118 0.24 8.11 -15.00
C SER A 118 -0.27 7.55 -16.34
N ALA A 119 -1.18 8.27 -16.99
CA ALA A 119 -1.71 7.89 -18.29
C ALA A 119 -0.65 7.81 -19.39
N ARG A 120 0.35 8.71 -19.37
CA ARG A 120 1.48 8.70 -20.34
C ARG A 120 2.30 7.41 -20.27
N PHE A 121 2.35 6.75 -19.12
CA PHE A 121 3.08 5.48 -18.93
C PHE A 121 2.19 4.24 -19.01
N GLY A 122 0.90 4.40 -19.33
CA GLY A 122 -0.03 3.29 -19.44
C GLY A 122 -0.25 2.52 -18.13
N ILE A 123 -0.17 3.24 -17.00
CA ILE A 123 -0.30 2.65 -15.67
C ILE A 123 -1.67 1.99 -15.52
N GLN A 124 -1.67 0.77 -14.99
CA GLN A 124 -2.88 -0.01 -14.79
C GLN A 124 -3.41 0.13 -13.35
N PRO A 125 -4.68 -0.21 -13.08
CA PRO A 125 -5.27 -0.21 -11.73
C PRO A 125 -4.39 -0.95 -10.70
N GLY A 126 -4.41 -0.48 -9.45
CA GLY A 126 -3.58 -1.02 -8.37
C GLY A 126 -2.25 -0.29 -8.19
N TRP A 127 -1.93 0.66 -9.06
CA TRP A 127 -0.84 1.61 -8.86
C TRP A 127 -1.41 3.03 -8.78
N GLU A 128 -1.26 3.67 -7.62
CA GLU A 128 -1.77 5.00 -7.36
C GLU A 128 -0.64 6.02 -7.23
N PHE A 129 -0.84 7.20 -7.79
CA PHE A 129 0.01 8.36 -7.61
C PHE A 129 -0.59 9.26 -6.54
N LEU A 130 0.24 9.74 -5.62
CA LEU A 130 -0.20 10.37 -4.39
C LEU A 130 0.42 11.76 -4.24
N THR A 131 -0.41 12.71 -3.79
CA THR A 131 -0.01 14.06 -3.41
C THR A 131 -0.60 14.41 -2.03
N GLY A 132 -0.08 15.44 -1.37
CA GLY A 132 -0.53 15.84 -0.03
C GLY A 132 0.12 17.13 0.44
N ALA A 133 0.07 17.42 1.73
CA ALA A 133 0.78 18.56 2.29
C ALA A 133 2.31 18.35 2.18
N PRO A 134 3.08 19.41 1.84
CA PRO A 134 4.54 19.29 1.68
C PRO A 134 5.24 18.69 2.91
N ASP A 135 4.87 19.16 4.11
CA ASP A 135 5.47 18.70 5.36
C ASP A 135 5.15 17.22 5.65
N ASP A 136 3.95 16.78 5.30
CA ASP A 136 3.52 15.38 5.45
C ASP A 136 4.31 14.45 4.51
N ILE A 137 4.54 14.89 3.28
CA ILE A 137 5.35 14.15 2.30
C ILE A 137 6.81 14.05 2.76
N ASP A 138 7.38 15.17 3.27
CA ASP A 138 8.74 15.14 3.81
C ASP A 138 8.84 14.25 5.06
N LEU A 139 7.84 14.29 5.93
CA LEU A 139 7.75 13.38 7.07
C LEU A 139 7.76 11.91 6.62
N LEU A 140 6.92 11.55 5.65
CA LEU A 140 6.87 10.19 5.11
C LEU A 140 8.22 9.78 4.53
N ARG A 141 8.81 10.62 3.68
CA ARG A 141 10.10 10.39 3.03
C ARG A 141 11.20 10.11 4.07
N ARG A 142 11.24 10.92 5.14
CA ARG A 142 12.20 10.75 6.24
C ARG A 142 11.94 9.46 7.02
N LYS A 143 10.71 9.15 7.32
CA LYS A 143 10.33 7.95 8.08
C LYS A 143 10.69 6.66 7.36
N VAL A 144 10.60 6.62 6.04
CA VAL A 144 11.01 5.45 5.24
C VAL A 144 12.49 5.45 4.87
N GLY A 145 13.26 6.48 5.29
CA GLY A 145 14.72 6.53 5.14
C GLY A 145 15.19 7.02 3.76
N PHE A 146 14.33 7.65 2.96
CA PHE A 146 14.71 8.19 1.65
C PHE A 146 15.23 9.62 1.77
N VAL A 147 16.31 9.77 2.53
CA VAL A 147 16.96 11.04 2.85
C VAL A 147 18.46 10.98 2.59
N LYS A 148 19.04 12.11 2.20
CA LYS A 148 20.48 12.27 2.10
C LYS A 148 21.04 12.84 3.41
N ARG A 149 22.30 12.52 3.71
CA ARG A 149 23.00 13.06 4.88
C ARG A 149 23.23 14.56 4.81
N ASP A 150 23.51 15.06 3.60
CA ASP A 150 23.70 16.48 3.35
C ASP A 150 22.33 17.17 3.24
N PRO A 151 21.99 18.12 4.13
CA PRO A 151 20.69 18.78 4.12
C PRO A 151 20.45 19.65 2.88
N VAL A 152 21.49 20.14 2.21
CA VAL A 152 21.38 20.93 0.99
C VAL A 152 20.97 20.00 -0.17
N LEU A 153 21.69 18.89 -0.32
CA LEU A 153 21.38 17.88 -1.34
C LEU A 153 20.05 17.18 -1.06
N ASP A 154 19.64 17.08 0.21
CA ASP A 154 18.37 16.45 0.59
C ASP A 154 17.14 17.31 0.22
N ARG A 155 17.28 18.63 0.21
CA ARG A 155 16.23 19.56 -0.23
C ARG A 155 16.10 19.67 -1.74
N ASP A 156 17.14 19.34 -2.46
CA ASP A 156 17.13 19.37 -3.92
C ASP A 156 16.40 18.14 -4.46
N LYS A 157 15.17 18.33 -4.91
CA LYS A 157 14.34 17.23 -5.45
C LYS A 157 14.97 16.58 -6.70
N SER A 158 15.84 17.28 -7.44
CA SER A 158 16.56 16.68 -8.57
C SER A 158 17.57 15.63 -8.11
N GLN A 159 18.01 15.72 -6.86
CA GLN A 159 18.95 14.82 -6.21
C GLN A 159 18.27 13.73 -5.37
N HIS A 160 16.95 13.54 -5.50
CA HIS A 160 16.24 12.54 -4.70
C HIS A 160 16.78 11.12 -4.91
N ILE A 161 16.62 10.29 -3.90
CA ILE A 161 17.10 8.90 -3.95
C ILE A 161 16.17 8.09 -4.85
N GLY A 162 16.70 7.62 -5.98
CA GLY A 162 15.98 6.80 -6.95
C GLY A 162 15.82 5.35 -6.50
N MET A 163 15.19 5.15 -5.36
CA MET A 163 14.95 3.84 -4.75
C MET A 163 13.48 3.47 -4.81
N VAL A 164 13.21 2.18 -4.79
CA VAL A 164 11.89 1.61 -4.54
C VAL A 164 11.94 0.83 -3.23
N LEU A 165 11.04 1.16 -2.30
CA LEU A 165 10.76 0.41 -1.08
C LEU A 165 9.68 -0.62 -1.42
N TYR A 166 9.80 -1.83 -0.93
CA TYR A 166 8.79 -2.85 -1.05
C TYR A 166 8.72 -3.67 0.24
N GLY A 167 7.55 -4.21 0.54
CA GLY A 167 7.40 -5.02 1.74
C GLY A 167 5.97 -5.42 2.02
N ASN A 168 5.84 -6.31 3.00
CA ASN A 168 4.58 -6.84 3.48
C ASN A 168 4.37 -6.38 4.92
N GLU A 169 3.36 -5.54 5.11
CA GLU A 169 3.10 -4.94 6.41
C GLU A 169 2.72 -5.99 7.45
N SER A 170 1.89 -6.96 7.10
CA SER A 170 1.46 -8.03 8.01
C SER A 170 2.60 -8.90 8.53
N LEU A 171 3.73 -8.94 7.81
CA LEU A 171 4.91 -9.72 8.17
C LEU A 171 6.05 -8.84 8.71
N ASP A 172 5.85 -7.52 8.73
CA ASP A 172 6.88 -6.49 9.00
C ASP A 172 8.19 -6.74 8.22
N ARG A 173 8.05 -7.15 6.95
CA ARG A 173 9.19 -7.39 6.06
C ARG A 173 9.32 -6.23 5.09
N TRP A 174 10.49 -5.59 5.10
CA TRP A 174 10.78 -4.42 4.29
C TRP A 174 12.16 -4.49 3.70
N ALA A 175 12.28 -4.12 2.43
CA ALA A 175 13.54 -3.94 1.74
C ALA A 175 13.43 -2.84 0.69
N ALA A 176 14.57 -2.40 0.18
CA ALA A 176 14.62 -1.42 -0.88
C ALA A 176 15.72 -1.78 -1.89
N CYS A 177 15.52 -1.38 -3.14
CA CYS A 177 16.53 -1.50 -4.19
C CYS A 177 16.47 -0.28 -5.12
N PRO A 178 17.50 -0.06 -5.96
CA PRO A 178 17.43 1.00 -6.98
C PRO A 178 16.25 0.79 -7.92
N ALA A 179 15.46 1.83 -8.17
CA ALA A 179 14.28 1.77 -9.03
C ALA A 179 14.62 1.46 -10.50
N LEU A 180 15.87 1.62 -10.90
CA LEU A 180 16.38 1.24 -12.22
C LEU A 180 17.03 -0.14 -12.27
N SER A 181 16.95 -0.95 -11.20
CA SER A 181 17.28 -2.37 -11.27
C SER A 181 16.40 -3.07 -12.31
N ARG A 182 16.85 -4.20 -12.85
CA ARG A 182 16.05 -4.95 -13.84
C ARG A 182 14.65 -5.22 -13.29
N ALA A 183 13.62 -4.90 -14.07
CA ALA A 183 12.22 -5.05 -13.64
C ALA A 183 11.89 -6.45 -13.13
N ALA A 184 12.44 -7.51 -13.77
CA ALA A 184 12.27 -8.87 -13.31
C ALA A 184 12.83 -9.12 -11.90
N ASN A 185 14.00 -8.54 -11.58
CA ASN A 185 14.58 -8.67 -10.25
C ASN A 185 13.75 -7.93 -9.19
N ILE A 186 13.28 -6.71 -9.52
CA ILE A 186 12.40 -5.97 -8.60
C ILE A 186 11.13 -6.78 -8.32
N ALA A 187 10.49 -7.32 -9.35
CA ALA A 187 9.29 -8.14 -9.20
C ALA A 187 9.56 -9.39 -8.34
N GLU A 188 10.69 -10.05 -8.54
CA GLU A 188 11.12 -11.19 -7.73
C GLU A 188 11.33 -10.80 -6.26
N TYR A 189 12.01 -9.67 -5.99
CA TYR A 189 12.22 -9.17 -4.63
C TYR A 189 10.89 -8.81 -3.93
N VAL A 190 9.94 -8.23 -4.66
CA VAL A 190 8.59 -7.98 -4.15
C VAL A 190 7.95 -9.32 -3.72
N MET A 191 7.99 -10.34 -4.56
CA MET A 191 7.42 -11.66 -4.24
C MET A 191 8.11 -12.36 -3.05
N TRP A 192 9.39 -12.08 -2.78
CA TRP A 192 10.07 -12.62 -1.59
C TRP A 192 9.55 -12.09 -0.26
N MET A 193 8.80 -10.99 -0.26
CA MET A 193 8.21 -10.42 0.94
C MET A 193 6.97 -11.20 1.43
N GLU A 194 6.54 -12.21 0.72
CA GLU A 194 5.41 -13.06 1.10
C GLU A 194 5.74 -14.01 2.26
N ALA A 195 4.68 -14.53 2.90
CA ALA A 195 4.85 -15.65 3.80
C ALA A 195 5.48 -16.83 3.03
N ARG A 196 6.52 -17.44 3.58
CA ARG A 196 7.03 -18.68 3.01
C ARG A 196 5.91 -19.70 3.04
N THR A 197 5.34 -20.02 1.90
CA THR A 197 4.65 -21.30 1.77
C THR A 197 5.70 -22.37 2.02
N THR A 198 5.58 -23.12 3.11
CA THR A 198 6.43 -24.29 3.35
C THR A 198 6.25 -25.20 2.15
N LYS A 199 7.21 -25.18 1.24
CA LYS A 199 7.30 -26.21 0.22
C LYS A 199 7.35 -27.55 0.96
N PRO A 200 6.49 -28.53 0.68
CA PRO A 200 6.60 -29.82 1.33
C PRO A 200 8.03 -30.30 1.13
N ALA A 201 8.67 -30.79 2.20
CA ALA A 201 10.02 -31.32 2.16
C ALA A 201 10.11 -32.28 0.98
N VAL A 202 11.00 -31.99 0.03
CA VAL A 202 11.34 -32.90 -1.05
C VAL A 202 11.74 -34.20 -0.37
N GLY A 203 11.02 -35.27 -0.69
CA GLY A 203 11.10 -36.55 -0.02
C GLY A 203 12.53 -37.01 0.24
N ALA A 204 12.73 -37.53 1.43
CA ALA A 204 13.97 -38.21 1.80
C ALA A 204 14.28 -39.24 0.68
N VAL A 205 15.43 -39.06 0.05
CA VAL A 205 16.00 -40.08 -0.85
C VAL A 205 16.21 -41.29 0.03
N GLU A 206 15.41 -42.34 -0.18
CA GLU A 206 15.66 -43.69 0.38
C GLU A 206 17.05 -44.09 0.00
N GLN A 207 17.97 -44.14 0.94
CA GLN A 207 19.26 -44.77 0.75
C GLN A 207 19.02 -46.27 0.67
N GLY A 208 18.94 -46.75 -0.55
CA GLY A 208 18.91 -48.19 -0.83
C GLY A 208 20.15 -48.83 -0.24
N THR A 209 19.95 -49.68 0.74
CA THR A 209 20.98 -50.59 1.28
C THR A 209 21.38 -51.55 0.18
N ALA A 210 22.51 -51.30 -0.46
CA ALA A 210 23.18 -52.26 -1.30
C ALA A 210 23.73 -53.39 -0.42
N SER A 211 23.02 -54.52 -0.40
CA SER A 211 23.53 -55.81 0.12
C SER A 211 24.67 -56.30 -0.78
N ARG A 212 25.89 -56.46 -0.19
CA ARG A 212 27.02 -57.13 -0.82
C ARG A 212 26.71 -58.64 -0.90
N PRO A 213 26.89 -59.30 -2.06
CA PRO A 213 26.95 -60.76 -2.10
C PRO A 213 28.30 -61.27 -1.60
N ALA A 214 28.28 -62.47 -0.97
CA ALA A 214 29.40 -63.22 -0.44
C ALA A 214 30.32 -63.75 -1.53
#